data_89c207f9ca639414f6323effcc5879dd
#
_entry.id   89c207f9ca639414f6323effcc5879dd
#
_cell.length_a   1.000
_cell.length_b   1.000
_cell.length_c   1.000
_cell.angle_alpha   90.00
_cell.angle_beta   90.00
_cell.angle_gamma   90.00
#
_symmetry.space_group_name_H-M   'P 1'
#
loop_
_entity.id
_entity.type
_entity.pdbx_description
1 polymer ?
#
loop_
_entity_poly.entity_id
_entity_poly.type
_entity_poly.pdbx_seq_one_letter_code
_entity_poly.pdbx_strand_id
1 'polypeptide(L)'
;MPSHRTIVVGLGGLGSATLYRLATELGSGVLGLEQFGLGHSRGASQDHSRIIRLAQHQEQYAALAAPAYKAWDEVEAESSQQIVTRTGGLVIEDRAARRGLASGSRNIEGYTAMFDRYGVAYELLDADELTTRWPQFRVAGAEQALYQAESGIVDAARANAVHISLARAHGAHVVANTPVRAVRPDGEGVAVLTDTHTYRADRVVVASDAWTNQVLAATGPRLPLTVLREQVTYYSTPHLAEFAPSRFPVFMWHGRHNFYGFPVYGEIATKLGQHMGGEETTADTRSFEPDPVRRERYADFVDTHLPRFGGPELYSKTCLYTVPPDQDFILDTLPEHPQIVVANGAGQAFKFAALIGSLLTDLALEREPSHPIDAFAIDRPALTDPTFPRSFHV
;
A
#
# COMPACT_ATOMS: atom_id res chain seq x y z
N MET A 1 -32.20 -1.04 16.76
CA MET A 1 -31.70 -0.99 15.36
C MET A 1 -31.19 -2.37 15.04
N PRO A 2 -31.24 -2.84 13.78
CA PRO A 2 -30.65 -4.13 13.46
C PRO A 2 -29.15 -4.10 13.82
N SER A 3 -28.68 -5.12 14.51
CA SER A 3 -27.26 -5.33 14.79
C SER A 3 -26.61 -5.95 13.56
N HIS A 4 -25.44 -5.46 13.17
CA HIS A 4 -24.62 -6.09 12.14
C HIS A 4 -23.72 -7.16 12.77
N ARG A 5 -23.30 -8.16 11.99
CA ARG A 5 -22.27 -9.10 12.43
C ARG A 5 -20.92 -8.42 12.46
N THR A 6 -20.60 -7.67 11.40
CA THR A 6 -19.32 -6.95 11.31
C THR A 6 -19.51 -5.60 10.61
N ILE A 7 -18.84 -4.57 11.13
CA ILE A 7 -18.72 -3.27 10.46
C ILE A 7 -17.26 -3.05 10.04
N VAL A 8 -17.06 -2.60 8.80
CA VAL A 8 -15.75 -2.17 8.30
C VAL A 8 -15.74 -0.64 8.22
N VAL A 9 -14.79 -0.01 8.91
CA VAL A 9 -14.60 1.45 8.96
C VAL A 9 -13.43 1.86 8.09
N GLY A 10 -13.70 2.65 7.05
CA GLY A 10 -12.77 3.02 5.99
C GLY A 10 -12.73 2.00 4.86
N LEU A 11 -13.10 2.43 3.65
CA LEU A 11 -13.21 1.57 2.46
C LEU A 11 -12.11 1.87 1.41
N GLY A 12 -10.91 2.17 1.90
CA GLY A 12 -9.69 2.20 1.08
C GLY A 12 -9.24 0.78 0.68
N GLY A 13 -7.97 0.62 0.29
CA GLY A 13 -7.45 -0.66 -0.20
C GLY A 13 -7.70 -1.83 0.73
N LEU A 14 -7.34 -1.71 2.00
CA LEU A 14 -7.49 -2.79 2.98
C LEU A 14 -8.95 -3.01 3.37
N GLY A 15 -9.68 -1.93 3.66
CA GLY A 15 -11.06 -2.05 4.11
C GLY A 15 -12.02 -2.52 3.02
N SER A 16 -11.84 -2.12 1.75
CA SER A 16 -12.69 -2.61 0.66
C SER A 16 -12.47 -4.10 0.40
N ALA A 17 -11.21 -4.57 0.47
CA ALA A 17 -10.88 -5.99 0.35
C ALA A 17 -11.47 -6.82 1.50
N THR A 18 -11.36 -6.30 2.73
CA THR A 18 -11.95 -6.95 3.92
C THR A 18 -13.47 -6.99 3.81
N LEU A 19 -14.11 -5.89 3.40
CA LEU A 19 -15.56 -5.85 3.20
C LEU A 19 -16.04 -6.93 2.22
N TYR A 20 -15.31 -7.07 1.10
CA TYR A 20 -15.61 -8.10 0.10
C TYR A 20 -15.51 -9.51 0.71
N ARG A 21 -14.38 -9.83 1.35
CA ARG A 21 -14.17 -11.17 1.94
C ARG A 21 -15.17 -11.47 3.06
N LEU A 22 -15.48 -10.53 3.93
CA LEU A 22 -16.53 -10.68 4.94
C LEU A 22 -17.92 -10.90 4.30
N ALA A 23 -18.21 -10.18 3.23
CA ALA A 23 -19.50 -10.30 2.56
C ALA A 23 -19.72 -11.68 1.90
N THR A 24 -18.66 -12.32 1.40
CA THR A 24 -18.76 -13.70 0.87
C THR A 24 -19.23 -14.70 1.93
N GLU A 25 -18.97 -14.43 3.23
CA GLU A 25 -19.32 -15.33 4.33
C GLU A 25 -20.58 -14.90 5.08
N LEU A 26 -20.79 -13.61 5.28
CA LEU A 26 -21.80 -13.06 6.18
C LEU A 26 -22.96 -12.37 5.41
N GLY A 27 -22.83 -12.19 4.11
CA GLY A 27 -23.87 -11.57 3.28
C GLY A 27 -24.27 -10.18 3.80
N SER A 28 -25.59 -10.00 4.01
CA SER A 28 -26.17 -8.74 4.52
C SER A 28 -25.83 -8.43 5.99
N GLY A 29 -25.15 -9.33 6.70
CA GLY A 29 -24.64 -9.07 8.04
C GLY A 29 -23.48 -8.09 8.10
N VAL A 30 -22.92 -7.65 6.95
CA VAL A 30 -21.77 -6.77 6.87
C VAL A 30 -22.15 -5.35 6.45
N LEU A 31 -21.62 -4.35 7.15
CA LEU A 31 -21.75 -2.93 6.83
C LEU A 31 -20.37 -2.31 6.61
N GLY A 32 -20.17 -1.65 5.47
CA GLY A 32 -19.01 -0.79 5.21
C GLY A 32 -19.35 0.69 5.37
N LEU A 33 -18.55 1.43 6.12
CA LEU A 33 -18.69 2.86 6.34
C LEU A 33 -17.47 3.60 5.76
N GLU A 34 -17.73 4.58 4.89
CA GLU A 34 -16.70 5.45 4.32
C GLU A 34 -17.03 6.92 4.61
N GLN A 35 -16.04 7.67 5.10
CA GLN A 35 -16.26 9.07 5.47
C GLN A 35 -16.45 10.01 4.27
N PHE A 36 -15.93 9.62 3.11
CA PHE A 36 -16.02 10.41 1.87
C PHE A 36 -16.83 9.66 0.81
N GLY A 37 -16.92 10.24 -0.38
CA GLY A 37 -17.43 9.51 -1.54
C GLY A 37 -16.49 8.35 -1.91
N LEU A 38 -17.05 7.25 -2.41
CA LEU A 38 -16.26 6.11 -2.86
C LEU A 38 -15.33 6.54 -4.01
N GLY A 39 -14.09 6.05 -4.00
CA GLY A 39 -13.08 6.42 -5.00
C GLY A 39 -12.45 7.81 -4.78
N HIS A 40 -12.63 8.42 -3.61
CA HIS A 40 -12.02 9.71 -3.28
C HIS A 40 -10.48 9.68 -3.29
N SER A 41 -9.86 10.85 -3.43
CA SER A 41 -8.40 11.02 -3.47
C SER A 41 -7.79 11.52 -2.14
N ARG A 42 -8.49 11.36 -1.02
CA ARG A 42 -8.06 11.91 0.27
C ARG A 42 -7.21 10.97 1.12
N GLY A 43 -7.21 9.68 0.82
CA GLY A 43 -6.45 8.65 1.54
C GLY A 43 -5.17 8.22 0.81
N ALA A 44 -4.70 7.01 1.16
CA ALA A 44 -3.53 6.38 0.57
C ALA A 44 -3.85 5.52 -0.66
N SER A 45 -5.11 5.12 -0.87
CA SER A 45 -5.51 4.11 -1.86
C SER A 45 -6.04 4.69 -3.17
N GLN A 46 -5.75 5.95 -3.44
CA GLN A 46 -6.12 6.61 -4.69
C GLN A 46 -5.17 6.22 -5.84
N ASP A 47 -5.54 6.64 -7.08
CA ASP A 47 -4.68 6.53 -8.25
C ASP A 47 -4.74 5.17 -8.98
N HIS A 48 -4.15 5.10 -10.18
CA HIS A 48 -4.27 3.96 -11.09
C HIS A 48 -3.21 2.88 -10.88
N SER A 49 -2.10 3.20 -10.21
CA SER A 49 -0.97 2.26 -10.19
C SER A 49 -0.31 2.14 -8.83
N ARG A 50 -0.05 0.88 -8.45
CA ARG A 50 0.82 0.48 -7.34
C ARG A 50 1.73 -0.65 -7.84
N ILE A 51 2.99 -0.67 -7.40
CA ILE A 51 3.88 -1.77 -7.74
C ILE A 51 3.42 -3.03 -7.01
N ILE A 52 3.23 -4.13 -7.75
CA ILE A 52 3.16 -5.47 -7.20
C ILE A 52 4.43 -6.22 -7.58
N ARG A 53 5.00 -6.98 -6.64
CA ARG A 53 6.28 -7.64 -6.82
C ARG A 53 6.49 -8.78 -5.82
N LEU A 54 7.19 -9.81 -6.25
CA LEU A 54 7.71 -10.84 -5.35
C LEU A 54 8.98 -10.38 -4.62
N ALA A 55 9.69 -9.38 -5.18
CA ALA A 55 10.89 -8.80 -4.62
C ALA A 55 10.62 -8.13 -3.27
N GLN A 56 10.84 -8.86 -2.19
CA GLN A 56 10.80 -8.38 -0.81
C GLN A 56 12.16 -8.69 -0.17
N HIS A 57 12.65 -7.81 0.69
CA HIS A 57 13.94 -7.94 1.37
C HIS A 57 13.82 -8.35 2.84
N GLN A 58 12.60 -8.47 3.33
CA GLN A 58 12.27 -8.90 4.69
C GLN A 58 11.37 -10.12 4.63
N GLU A 59 11.61 -11.07 5.52
CA GLU A 59 10.97 -12.38 5.51
C GLU A 59 9.45 -12.30 5.67
N GLN A 60 8.95 -11.48 6.60
CA GLN A 60 7.52 -11.33 6.84
C GLN A 60 6.74 -10.88 5.61
N TYR A 61 7.36 -10.11 4.71
CA TYR A 61 6.75 -9.70 3.44
C TYR A 61 6.99 -10.72 2.33
N ALA A 62 8.15 -11.37 2.31
CA ALA A 62 8.47 -12.39 1.31
C ALA A 62 7.52 -13.59 1.43
N ALA A 63 7.18 -13.99 2.65
CA ALA A 63 6.23 -15.06 2.93
C ALA A 63 4.81 -14.75 2.40
N LEU A 64 4.41 -13.48 2.37
CA LEU A 64 3.09 -13.05 1.91
C LEU A 64 3.06 -12.71 0.41
N ALA A 65 4.22 -12.59 -0.27
CA ALA A 65 4.26 -12.06 -1.62
C ALA A 65 3.58 -12.96 -2.65
N ALA A 66 3.89 -14.26 -2.69
CA ALA A 66 3.24 -15.20 -3.60
C ALA A 66 1.75 -15.42 -3.26
N PRO A 67 1.35 -15.60 -1.97
CA PRO A 67 -0.06 -15.61 -1.58
C PRO A 67 -0.84 -14.36 -2.02
N ALA A 68 -0.22 -13.18 -2.02
CA ALA A 68 -0.88 -11.95 -2.47
C ALA A 68 -1.22 -11.99 -3.97
N TYR A 69 -0.36 -12.54 -4.82
CA TYR A 69 -0.69 -12.75 -6.24
C TYR A 69 -1.87 -13.68 -6.41
N LYS A 70 -1.89 -14.82 -5.70
CA LYS A 70 -3.01 -15.75 -5.73
C LYS A 70 -4.32 -15.08 -5.30
N ALA A 71 -4.29 -14.27 -4.25
CA ALA A 71 -5.47 -13.55 -3.80
C ALA A 71 -5.98 -12.54 -4.84
N TRP A 72 -5.08 -11.89 -5.60
CA TRP A 72 -5.49 -11.04 -6.73
C TRP A 72 -6.06 -11.85 -7.90
N ASP A 73 -5.46 -12.99 -8.24
CA ASP A 73 -5.99 -13.89 -9.29
C ASP A 73 -7.41 -14.37 -8.95
N GLU A 74 -7.73 -14.63 -7.68
CA GLU A 74 -9.09 -14.97 -7.23
C GLU A 74 -10.08 -13.81 -7.46
N VAL A 75 -9.68 -12.58 -7.13
CA VAL A 75 -10.52 -11.38 -7.37
C VAL A 75 -10.75 -11.15 -8.86
N GLU A 76 -9.72 -11.31 -9.69
CA GLU A 76 -9.82 -11.20 -11.15
C GLU A 76 -10.74 -12.29 -11.74
N ALA A 77 -10.60 -13.53 -11.26
CA ALA A 77 -11.44 -14.64 -11.72
C ALA A 77 -12.92 -14.43 -11.42
N GLU A 78 -13.26 -13.97 -10.20
CA GLU A 78 -14.63 -13.73 -9.82
C GLU A 78 -15.24 -12.51 -10.53
N SER A 79 -14.46 -11.42 -10.64
CA SER A 79 -14.96 -10.17 -11.22
C SER A 79 -14.89 -10.12 -12.75
N SER A 80 -14.11 -10.99 -13.38
CA SER A 80 -13.72 -10.90 -14.79
C SER A 80 -13.07 -9.54 -15.14
N GLN A 81 -12.43 -8.89 -14.17
CA GLN A 81 -11.73 -7.61 -14.35
C GLN A 81 -10.23 -7.80 -14.18
N GLN A 82 -9.45 -7.36 -15.13
CA GLN A 82 -8.00 -7.31 -14.99
C GLN A 82 -7.60 -6.20 -14.00
N ILE A 83 -6.95 -6.58 -12.91
CA ILE A 83 -6.45 -5.67 -11.86
C ILE A 83 -4.92 -5.62 -11.89
N VAL A 84 -4.28 -6.77 -12.14
CA VAL A 84 -2.83 -6.91 -12.19
C VAL A 84 -2.36 -6.92 -13.64
N THR A 85 -1.41 -6.04 -13.96
CA THR A 85 -0.72 -6.00 -15.27
C THR A 85 0.75 -6.30 -15.04
N ARG A 86 1.22 -7.47 -15.54
CA ARG A 86 2.63 -7.85 -15.47
C ARG A 86 3.43 -7.06 -16.50
N THR A 87 4.43 -6.31 -16.01
CA THR A 87 5.32 -5.49 -16.84
C THR A 87 6.78 -5.95 -16.72
N GLY A 88 7.04 -6.90 -15.82
CA GLY A 88 8.34 -7.07 -15.22
C GLY A 88 8.64 -5.94 -14.23
N GLY A 89 9.66 -6.12 -13.41
CA GLY A 89 10.08 -5.11 -12.44
C GLY A 89 11.56 -5.16 -12.16
N LEU A 90 12.13 -3.99 -11.95
CA LEU A 90 13.53 -3.79 -11.62
C LEU A 90 13.69 -3.27 -10.20
N VAL A 91 14.65 -3.81 -9.48
CA VAL A 91 15.26 -3.18 -8.32
C VAL A 91 16.66 -2.76 -8.74
N ILE A 92 16.92 -1.46 -8.83
CA ILE A 92 18.20 -0.91 -9.25
C ILE A 92 18.88 -0.31 -8.02
N GLU A 93 20.13 -0.69 -7.78
CA GLU A 93 20.96 -0.16 -6.70
C GLU A 93 22.09 0.66 -7.27
N ASP A 94 22.13 1.96 -6.95
CA ASP A 94 23.27 2.83 -7.20
C ASP A 94 24.27 2.66 -6.05
N ARG A 95 25.22 1.76 -6.26
CA ARG A 95 26.24 1.43 -5.26
C ARG A 95 27.19 2.58 -4.93
N ALA A 96 27.41 3.49 -5.88
CA ALA A 96 28.24 4.65 -5.64
C ALA A 96 27.56 5.67 -4.72
N ALA A 97 26.29 5.96 -4.97
CA ALA A 97 25.50 6.89 -4.15
C ALA A 97 25.20 6.34 -2.74
N ARG A 98 25.24 5.03 -2.55
CA ARG A 98 24.97 4.37 -1.26
C ARG A 98 26.22 4.16 -0.39
N ARG A 99 27.41 4.48 -0.86
CA ARG A 99 28.64 4.35 -0.05
C ARG A 99 28.54 5.18 1.22
N GLY A 100 28.70 4.51 2.38
CA GLY A 100 28.65 5.18 3.70
C GLY A 100 27.23 5.37 4.28
N LEU A 101 26.18 4.98 3.56
CA LEU A 101 24.84 4.87 4.16
C LEU A 101 24.74 3.57 4.95
N ALA A 102 23.96 3.60 6.04
CA ALA A 102 23.72 2.38 6.81
C ALA A 102 23.14 1.29 5.89
N SER A 103 23.81 0.14 5.84
CA SER A 103 23.37 -1.01 5.07
C SER A 103 22.20 -1.70 5.80
N GLY A 104 20.99 -1.22 5.55
CA GLY A 104 19.80 -2.03 5.86
C GLY A 104 19.68 -3.17 4.84
N SER A 105 18.80 -4.14 5.10
CA SER A 105 18.52 -5.27 4.18
C SER A 105 17.93 -4.86 2.82
N ARG A 106 17.68 -3.55 2.61
CA ARG A 106 17.12 -3.01 1.36
C ARG A 106 18.23 -2.77 0.32
N ASN A 107 18.96 -3.82 0.00
CA ASN A 107 19.99 -3.90 -1.03
C ASN A 107 19.78 -5.15 -1.89
N ILE A 108 20.50 -5.28 -3.00
CA ILE A 108 20.35 -6.41 -3.92
C ILE A 108 20.55 -7.74 -3.19
N GLU A 109 21.53 -7.84 -2.30
CA GLU A 109 21.81 -9.06 -1.51
C GLU A 109 20.63 -9.46 -0.61
N GLY A 110 19.95 -8.50 0.01
CA GLY A 110 18.76 -8.76 0.82
C GLY A 110 17.58 -9.30 0.00
N TYR A 111 17.40 -8.78 -1.22
CA TYR A 111 16.36 -9.29 -2.13
C TYR A 111 16.69 -10.69 -2.64
N THR A 112 17.94 -10.94 -3.09
CA THR A 112 18.34 -12.26 -3.62
C THR A 112 18.28 -13.33 -2.56
N ALA A 113 18.67 -13.05 -1.31
CA ALA A 113 18.55 -13.99 -0.20
C ALA A 113 17.12 -14.45 0.02
N MET A 114 16.14 -13.54 -0.10
CA MET A 114 14.72 -13.91 -0.01
C MET A 114 14.24 -14.67 -1.24
N PHE A 115 14.69 -14.31 -2.44
CA PHE A 115 14.36 -15.03 -3.65
C PHE A 115 14.86 -16.47 -3.63
N ASP A 116 16.11 -16.68 -3.24
CA ASP A 116 16.70 -18.01 -3.09
C ASP A 116 15.93 -18.85 -2.06
N ARG A 117 15.58 -18.23 -0.92
CA ARG A 117 14.82 -18.90 0.13
C ARG A 117 13.43 -19.33 -0.29
N TYR A 118 12.73 -18.52 -1.07
CA TYR A 118 11.35 -18.76 -1.51
C TYR A 118 11.25 -19.34 -2.94
N GLY A 119 12.38 -19.68 -3.56
CA GLY A 119 12.42 -20.30 -4.89
C GLY A 119 11.90 -19.40 -6.01
N VAL A 120 12.07 -18.08 -5.88
CA VAL A 120 11.61 -17.09 -6.87
C VAL A 120 12.70 -16.87 -7.91
N ALA A 121 12.37 -17.05 -9.19
CA ALA A 121 13.30 -16.79 -10.29
C ALA A 121 13.57 -15.28 -10.46
N TYR A 122 14.84 -14.93 -10.66
CA TYR A 122 15.31 -13.57 -10.91
C TYR A 122 16.54 -13.56 -11.82
N GLU A 123 16.86 -12.39 -12.35
CA GLU A 123 18.08 -12.13 -13.11
C GLU A 123 18.86 -10.99 -12.45
N LEU A 124 20.16 -11.16 -12.27
CA LEU A 124 21.05 -10.08 -11.88
C LEU A 124 21.70 -9.49 -13.13
N LEU A 125 21.68 -8.18 -13.24
CA LEU A 125 22.17 -7.43 -14.38
C LEU A 125 23.18 -6.39 -13.91
N ASP A 126 24.28 -6.28 -14.62
CA ASP A 126 25.18 -5.15 -14.50
C ASP A 126 24.65 -3.91 -15.27
N ALA A 127 25.41 -2.82 -15.24
CA ALA A 127 25.01 -1.57 -15.87
C ALA A 127 24.89 -1.69 -17.41
N ASP A 128 25.76 -2.46 -18.04
CA ASP A 128 25.78 -2.66 -19.50
C ASP A 128 24.61 -3.54 -19.94
N GLU A 129 24.35 -4.62 -19.22
CA GLU A 129 23.18 -5.50 -19.43
C GLU A 129 21.86 -4.76 -19.22
N LEU A 130 21.76 -3.93 -18.15
CA LEU A 130 20.59 -3.09 -17.89
C LEU A 130 20.29 -2.16 -19.07
N THR A 131 21.31 -1.41 -19.54
CA THR A 131 21.11 -0.44 -20.63
C THR A 131 20.95 -1.09 -22.00
N THR A 132 21.52 -2.27 -22.22
CA THR A 132 21.30 -3.05 -23.42
C THR A 132 19.82 -3.48 -23.52
N ARG A 133 19.23 -3.93 -22.42
CA ARG A 133 17.85 -4.41 -22.36
C ARG A 133 16.82 -3.26 -22.29
N TRP A 134 17.15 -2.21 -21.53
CA TRP A 134 16.32 -1.00 -21.40
C TRP A 134 17.15 0.26 -21.63
N PRO A 135 17.36 0.64 -22.89
CA PRO A 135 18.18 1.82 -23.24
C PRO A 135 17.56 3.16 -22.81
N GLN A 136 16.38 3.11 -22.19
CA GLN A 136 15.74 4.26 -21.56
C GLN A 136 16.49 4.71 -20.30
N PHE A 137 17.17 3.77 -19.60
CA PHE A 137 17.98 4.09 -18.44
C PHE A 137 19.34 4.65 -18.86
N ARG A 138 19.80 5.66 -18.12
CA ARG A 138 21.18 6.17 -18.15
C ARG A 138 21.83 5.87 -16.80
N VAL A 139 22.90 5.12 -16.82
CA VAL A 139 23.64 4.69 -15.62
C VAL A 139 25.10 5.09 -15.73
N ALA A 140 25.80 5.23 -14.58
CA ALA A 140 27.20 5.64 -14.51
C ALA A 140 28.18 4.45 -14.43
N GLY A 141 27.69 3.20 -14.45
CA GLY A 141 28.49 1.97 -14.41
C GLY A 141 28.71 1.37 -13.03
N ALA A 142 28.20 2.01 -11.97
CA ALA A 142 28.24 1.49 -10.59
C ALA A 142 26.92 0.84 -10.16
N GLU A 143 25.92 0.89 -11.02
CA GLU A 143 24.60 0.35 -10.76
C GLU A 143 24.59 -1.16 -10.98
N GLN A 144 23.81 -1.82 -10.15
CA GLN A 144 23.41 -3.21 -10.32
C GLN A 144 21.89 -3.28 -10.30
N ALA A 145 21.31 -4.13 -11.13
CA ALA A 145 19.87 -4.33 -11.17
C ALA A 145 19.50 -5.79 -10.92
N LEU A 146 18.34 -5.97 -10.30
CA LEU A 146 17.67 -7.25 -10.13
C LEU A 146 16.35 -7.16 -10.90
N TYR A 147 16.19 -8.03 -11.90
CA TYR A 147 14.96 -8.14 -12.67
C TYR A 147 14.13 -9.33 -12.22
N GLN A 148 12.82 -9.11 -12.12
CA GLN A 148 11.85 -10.16 -11.78
C GLN A 148 10.62 -10.04 -12.68
N ALA A 149 10.35 -11.09 -13.48
CA ALA A 149 9.37 -11.07 -14.56
C ALA A 149 7.91 -10.91 -14.09
N GLU A 150 7.56 -11.48 -12.93
CA GLU A 150 6.20 -11.46 -12.39
C GLU A 150 5.79 -10.11 -11.78
N SER A 151 6.74 -9.20 -11.58
CA SER A 151 6.47 -7.86 -11.09
C SER A 151 5.59 -7.06 -12.07
N GLY A 152 4.88 -6.07 -11.55
CA GLY A 152 3.99 -5.28 -12.39
C GLY A 152 3.21 -4.23 -11.61
N ILE A 153 2.02 -3.95 -12.11
CA ILE A 153 1.10 -2.92 -11.64
C ILE A 153 -0.16 -3.57 -11.09
N VAL A 154 -0.59 -3.13 -9.90
CA VAL A 154 -1.97 -3.28 -9.42
C VAL A 154 -2.70 -1.97 -9.67
N ASP A 155 -3.82 -2.00 -10.38
CA ASP A 155 -4.70 -0.83 -10.54
C ASP A 155 -5.50 -0.59 -9.26
N ALA A 156 -5.07 0.38 -8.47
CA ALA A 156 -5.63 0.64 -7.16
C ALA A 156 -7.07 1.14 -7.20
N ALA A 157 -7.39 2.03 -8.13
CA ALA A 157 -8.74 2.56 -8.29
C ALA A 157 -9.71 1.47 -8.73
N ARG A 158 -9.31 0.66 -9.72
CA ARG A 158 -10.11 -0.47 -10.20
C ARG A 158 -10.29 -1.54 -9.12
N ALA A 159 -9.21 -1.90 -8.41
CA ALA A 159 -9.26 -2.88 -7.33
C ALA A 159 -10.27 -2.51 -6.24
N ASN A 160 -10.23 -1.25 -5.76
CA ASN A 160 -11.17 -0.77 -4.76
C ASN A 160 -12.62 -0.82 -5.28
N ALA A 161 -12.85 -0.40 -6.53
CA ALA A 161 -14.18 -0.43 -7.14
C ALA A 161 -14.70 -1.87 -7.29
N VAL A 162 -13.84 -2.82 -7.70
CA VAL A 162 -14.16 -4.24 -7.82
C VAL A 162 -14.50 -4.84 -6.46
N HIS A 163 -13.66 -4.63 -5.44
CA HIS A 163 -13.94 -5.12 -4.08
C HIS A 163 -15.30 -4.64 -3.57
N ILE A 164 -15.61 -3.34 -3.72
CA ILE A 164 -16.90 -2.77 -3.28
C ILE A 164 -18.06 -3.34 -4.09
N SER A 165 -17.88 -3.54 -5.40
CA SER A 165 -18.92 -4.13 -6.25
C SER A 165 -19.21 -5.57 -5.86
N LEU A 166 -18.19 -6.40 -5.68
CA LEU A 166 -18.32 -7.78 -5.23
C LEU A 166 -18.94 -7.85 -3.83
N ALA A 167 -18.50 -7.01 -2.89
CA ALA A 167 -19.08 -6.95 -1.55
C ALA A 167 -20.60 -6.70 -1.60
N ARG A 168 -21.04 -5.75 -2.43
CA ARG A 168 -22.48 -5.47 -2.64
C ARG A 168 -23.20 -6.64 -3.30
N ALA A 169 -22.57 -7.29 -4.28
CA ALA A 169 -23.13 -8.47 -4.94
C ALA A 169 -23.35 -9.62 -3.97
N HIS A 170 -22.47 -9.76 -2.96
CA HIS A 170 -22.62 -10.71 -1.85
C HIS A 170 -23.54 -10.21 -0.73
N GLY A 171 -24.18 -9.05 -0.87
CA GLY A 171 -25.18 -8.56 0.06
C GLY A 171 -24.72 -7.55 1.10
N ALA A 172 -23.44 -7.15 1.13
CA ALA A 172 -22.96 -6.13 2.06
C ALA A 172 -23.63 -4.77 1.84
N HIS A 173 -23.92 -4.09 2.94
CA HIS A 173 -24.36 -2.71 2.91
C HIS A 173 -23.16 -1.77 2.88
N VAL A 174 -23.23 -0.72 2.05
CA VAL A 174 -22.14 0.27 1.91
C VAL A 174 -22.72 1.67 2.02
N VAL A 175 -22.24 2.42 3.01
CA VAL A 175 -22.67 3.81 3.26
C VAL A 175 -21.43 4.72 3.16
N ALA A 176 -21.44 5.56 2.13
CA ALA A 176 -20.42 6.59 1.91
C ALA A 176 -20.85 7.92 2.53
N ASN A 177 -19.93 8.90 2.57
CA ASN A 177 -20.13 10.22 3.16
C ASN A 177 -20.61 10.16 4.62
N THR A 178 -20.09 9.15 5.37
CA THR A 178 -20.49 8.88 6.74
C THR A 178 -19.26 8.80 7.65
N PRO A 179 -18.74 9.94 8.13
CA PRO A 179 -17.61 9.97 9.04
C PRO A 179 -17.90 9.21 10.34
N VAL A 180 -17.07 8.22 10.65
CA VAL A 180 -17.06 7.56 11.95
C VAL A 180 -16.27 8.44 12.93
N ARG A 181 -16.91 8.84 14.03
CA ARG A 181 -16.33 9.72 15.05
C ARG A 181 -15.66 8.94 16.17
N ALA A 182 -16.20 7.76 16.49
CA ALA A 182 -15.62 6.89 17.49
C ALA A 182 -16.10 5.44 17.28
N VAL A 183 -15.25 4.52 17.66
CA VAL A 183 -15.56 3.12 17.93
C VAL A 183 -15.48 2.93 19.43
N ARG A 184 -16.48 2.28 20.04
CA ARG A 184 -16.53 2.04 21.49
C ARG A 184 -16.95 0.60 21.77
N PRO A 185 -16.28 -0.09 22.68
CA PRO A 185 -16.78 -1.35 23.21
C PRO A 185 -18.20 -1.16 23.80
N ASP A 186 -19.08 -2.11 23.56
CA ASP A 186 -20.47 -2.09 24.03
C ASP A 186 -20.92 -3.50 24.45
N GLY A 187 -20.60 -3.86 25.69
CA GLY A 187 -20.67 -5.23 26.17
C GLY A 187 -19.68 -6.12 25.42
N GLU A 188 -20.19 -7.24 24.86
CA GLU A 188 -19.39 -8.15 24.03
C GLU A 188 -19.26 -7.66 22.58
N GLY A 189 -20.00 -6.64 22.18
CA GLY A 189 -19.99 -6.05 20.86
C GLY A 189 -19.34 -4.67 20.81
N VAL A 190 -19.66 -3.93 19.76
CA VAL A 190 -19.07 -2.62 19.44
C VAL A 190 -20.15 -1.64 18.99
N ALA A 191 -20.09 -0.40 19.49
CA ALA A 191 -20.85 0.73 19.01
C ALA A 191 -19.96 1.60 18.10
N VAL A 192 -20.42 1.87 16.87
CA VAL A 192 -19.77 2.73 15.89
C VAL A 192 -20.57 4.02 15.76
N LEU A 193 -19.98 5.14 16.19
CA LEU A 193 -20.64 6.43 16.30
C LEU A 193 -20.33 7.29 15.08
N THR A 194 -21.38 7.81 14.45
CA THR A 194 -21.30 8.82 13.40
C THR A 194 -22.01 10.10 13.83
N ASP A 195 -22.03 11.12 12.99
CA ASP A 195 -22.70 12.38 13.32
C ASP A 195 -24.23 12.24 13.47
N THR A 196 -24.82 11.24 12.81
CA THR A 196 -26.28 11.09 12.72
C THR A 196 -26.82 9.78 13.30
N HIS A 197 -25.97 8.75 13.41
CA HIS A 197 -26.39 7.42 13.82
C HIS A 197 -25.35 6.75 14.73
N THR A 198 -25.81 5.82 15.55
CA THR A 198 -24.97 4.83 16.23
C THR A 198 -25.31 3.46 15.67
N TYR A 199 -24.35 2.86 14.98
CA TYR A 199 -24.44 1.49 14.51
C TYR A 199 -23.91 0.55 15.59
N ARG A 200 -24.41 -0.69 15.63
CA ARG A 200 -23.97 -1.75 16.54
C ARG A 200 -23.57 -2.98 15.74
N ALA A 201 -22.52 -3.65 16.18
CA ALA A 201 -22.05 -4.89 15.59
C ALA A 201 -21.45 -5.80 16.65
N ASP A 202 -21.36 -7.09 16.32
CA ASP A 202 -20.58 -8.02 17.13
C ASP A 202 -19.09 -7.66 17.07
N ARG A 203 -18.62 -7.23 15.89
CA ARG A 203 -17.19 -6.91 15.62
C ARG A 203 -17.04 -5.71 14.69
N VAL A 204 -15.86 -5.07 14.76
CA VAL A 204 -15.50 -3.99 13.86
C VAL A 204 -14.08 -4.19 13.32
N VAL A 205 -13.88 -3.89 12.03
CA VAL A 205 -12.56 -3.76 11.42
C VAL A 205 -12.28 -2.28 11.15
N VAL A 206 -11.25 -1.73 11.77
CA VAL A 206 -10.82 -0.35 11.60
C VAL A 206 -9.65 -0.30 10.60
N ALA A 207 -9.96 0.10 9.36
CA ALA A 207 -9.03 0.26 8.24
C ALA A 207 -8.97 1.72 7.77
N SER A 208 -8.92 2.64 8.73
CA SER A 208 -9.10 4.09 8.53
C SER A 208 -7.78 4.85 8.35
N ASP A 209 -6.65 4.15 8.16
CA ASP A 209 -5.33 4.70 7.80
C ASP A 209 -4.96 5.92 8.66
N ALA A 210 -4.82 7.10 8.09
CA ALA A 210 -4.42 8.33 8.78
C ALA A 210 -5.43 8.80 9.86
N TRP A 211 -6.65 8.31 9.85
CA TRP A 211 -7.69 8.61 10.86
C TRP A 211 -7.80 7.55 11.96
N THR A 212 -6.97 6.51 11.95
CA THR A 212 -7.07 5.38 12.90
C THR A 212 -7.08 5.83 14.36
N ASN A 213 -6.17 6.70 14.75
CA ASN A 213 -6.12 7.22 16.11
C ASN A 213 -7.33 8.09 16.52
N GLN A 214 -7.99 8.73 15.54
CA GLN A 214 -9.23 9.49 15.81
C GLN A 214 -10.40 8.54 16.07
N VAL A 215 -10.53 7.53 15.21
CA VAL A 215 -11.59 6.51 15.31
C VAL A 215 -11.46 5.70 16.60
N LEU A 216 -10.23 5.35 17.01
CA LEU A 216 -9.93 4.55 18.18
C LEU A 216 -9.75 5.35 19.48
N ALA A 217 -9.99 6.65 19.49
CA ALA A 217 -9.70 7.50 20.66
C ALA A 217 -10.41 7.08 21.98
N ALA A 218 -11.45 6.27 21.89
CA ALA A 218 -12.22 5.78 23.04
C ALA A 218 -11.89 4.32 23.43
N THR A 219 -10.87 3.69 22.83
CA THR A 219 -10.57 2.26 23.01
C THR A 219 -9.22 1.98 23.70
N GLY A 220 -8.49 3.01 24.10
CA GLY A 220 -7.20 2.83 24.77
C GLY A 220 -6.12 3.79 24.31
N PRO A 221 -4.85 3.42 24.52
CA PRO A 221 -3.71 4.26 24.17
C PRO A 221 -3.65 4.59 22.66
N ARG A 222 -3.13 5.75 22.37
CA ARG A 222 -2.88 6.19 20.99
C ARG A 222 -1.73 5.38 20.39
N LEU A 223 -1.93 4.81 19.21
CA LEU A 223 -0.86 4.16 18.44
C LEU A 223 0.18 5.19 17.97
N PRO A 224 1.49 4.86 18.01
CA PRO A 224 2.57 5.77 17.64
C PRO A 224 2.70 5.89 16.11
N LEU A 225 1.63 6.31 15.45
CA LEU A 225 1.57 6.49 13.99
C LEU A 225 2.01 7.89 13.58
N THR A 226 2.91 7.96 12.61
CA THR A 226 3.30 9.21 11.94
C THR A 226 2.63 9.26 10.57
N VAL A 227 1.98 10.38 10.27
CA VAL A 227 1.37 10.61 8.94
C VAL A 227 2.32 11.46 8.13
N LEU A 228 2.72 10.95 6.96
CA LEU A 228 3.62 11.62 6.02
C LEU A 228 2.85 12.03 4.77
N ARG A 229 3.10 13.24 4.26
CA ARG A 229 2.60 13.70 2.97
C ARG A 229 3.56 13.29 1.86
N GLU A 230 3.19 12.28 1.11
CA GLU A 230 3.94 11.80 -0.04
C GLU A 230 3.43 12.38 -1.35
N GLN A 231 4.24 12.30 -2.41
CA GLN A 231 3.93 12.89 -3.72
C GLN A 231 4.31 11.95 -4.86
N VAL A 232 3.51 11.99 -5.92
CA VAL A 232 3.84 11.42 -7.23
C VAL A 232 3.64 12.48 -8.31
N THR A 233 4.44 12.38 -9.37
CA THR A 233 4.34 13.26 -10.54
C THR A 233 4.16 12.44 -11.81
N TYR A 234 3.28 12.91 -12.68
CA TYR A 234 3.04 12.35 -14.00
C TYR A 234 3.66 13.26 -15.06
N TYR A 235 4.34 12.67 -16.05
CA TYR A 235 5.03 13.36 -17.12
C TYR A 235 4.45 13.00 -18.49
N SER A 236 4.08 14.00 -19.28
CA SER A 236 3.65 13.84 -20.67
C SER A 236 4.86 13.59 -21.57
N THR A 237 5.39 12.35 -21.52
CA THR A 237 6.53 11.98 -22.37
C THR A 237 6.10 11.92 -23.86
N PRO A 238 6.91 12.44 -24.80
CA PRO A 238 6.69 12.23 -26.23
C PRO A 238 7.04 10.80 -26.70
N HIS A 239 7.61 9.97 -25.83
CA HIS A 239 8.12 8.64 -26.13
C HIS A 239 7.18 7.52 -25.63
N LEU A 240 5.87 7.70 -25.71
CA LEU A 240 4.86 6.80 -25.17
C LEU A 240 5.07 5.32 -25.55
N ALA A 241 5.48 5.04 -26.79
CA ALA A 241 5.70 3.67 -27.26
C ALA A 241 6.89 2.98 -26.57
N GLU A 242 7.90 3.75 -26.13
CA GLU A 242 9.07 3.21 -25.45
C GLU A 242 8.77 2.88 -23.99
N PHE A 243 7.82 3.60 -23.41
CA PHE A 243 7.36 3.42 -22.03
C PHE A 243 6.01 2.68 -21.95
N ALA A 244 5.62 1.96 -23.02
CA ALA A 244 4.46 1.07 -22.93
C ALA A 244 4.70 -0.05 -21.90
N PRO A 245 3.67 -0.55 -21.21
CA PRO A 245 3.79 -1.62 -20.20
C PRO A 245 4.45 -2.91 -20.69
N SER A 246 4.37 -3.17 -22.02
CA SER A 246 5.02 -4.32 -22.65
C SER A 246 6.50 -4.11 -22.97
N ARG A 247 7.04 -2.91 -22.80
CA ARG A 247 8.41 -2.53 -23.16
C ARG A 247 9.24 -1.95 -22.03
N PHE A 248 8.58 -1.41 -21.03
CA PHE A 248 9.25 -0.77 -19.90
C PHE A 248 8.67 -1.31 -18.58
N PRO A 249 9.49 -1.85 -17.68
CA PRO A 249 9.05 -2.43 -16.42
C PRO A 249 8.71 -1.35 -15.40
N VAL A 250 7.99 -1.71 -14.35
CA VAL A 250 8.02 -0.93 -13.12
C VAL A 250 9.43 -0.98 -12.54
N PHE A 251 9.86 0.07 -11.86
CA PHE A 251 11.18 0.06 -11.25
C PHE A 251 11.19 0.69 -9.85
N MET A 252 12.17 0.27 -9.06
CA MET A 252 12.61 0.90 -7.83
C MET A 252 14.09 1.21 -7.97
N TRP A 253 14.46 2.43 -7.62
CA TRP A 253 15.84 2.91 -7.63
C TRP A 253 16.28 3.19 -6.21
N HIS A 254 17.29 2.48 -5.74
CA HIS A 254 17.90 2.65 -4.43
C HIS A 254 19.22 3.39 -4.58
N GLY A 255 19.23 4.68 -4.25
CA GLY A 255 20.37 5.57 -4.30
C GLY A 255 20.41 6.49 -3.09
N ARG A 256 20.83 7.74 -3.30
CA ARG A 256 20.76 8.78 -2.27
C ARG A 256 19.32 9.02 -1.81
N HIS A 257 18.36 8.92 -2.73
CA HIS A 257 16.94 8.91 -2.49
C HIS A 257 16.35 7.66 -3.15
N ASN A 258 15.28 7.14 -2.58
CA ASN A 258 14.61 5.96 -3.11
C ASN A 258 13.47 6.39 -4.04
N PHE A 259 13.64 6.17 -5.33
CA PHE A 259 12.60 6.44 -6.33
C PHE A 259 11.89 5.17 -6.76
N TYR A 260 10.68 5.33 -7.28
CA TYR A 260 9.98 4.29 -8.00
C TYR A 260 9.20 4.87 -9.16
N GLY A 261 9.10 4.13 -10.25
CA GLY A 261 8.41 4.62 -11.43
C GLY A 261 7.64 3.55 -12.18
N PHE A 262 6.77 4.04 -13.05
CA PHE A 262 5.84 3.22 -13.81
C PHE A 262 5.91 3.56 -15.30
N PRO A 263 5.70 2.56 -16.18
CA PRO A 263 5.40 2.81 -17.59
C PRO A 263 4.10 3.63 -17.72
N VAL A 264 3.74 3.95 -18.95
CA VAL A 264 2.46 4.60 -19.27
C VAL A 264 1.32 3.68 -18.86
N TYR A 265 0.56 4.06 -17.84
CA TYR A 265 -0.56 3.28 -17.34
C TYR A 265 -1.60 4.16 -16.62
N GLY A 266 -2.88 3.94 -16.95
CA GLY A 266 -4.00 4.71 -16.39
C GLY A 266 -4.10 6.10 -17.01
N GLU A 267 -3.04 6.88 -16.94
CA GLU A 267 -2.86 8.14 -17.66
C GLU A 267 -1.97 7.93 -18.90
N ILE A 268 -2.10 8.81 -19.90
CA ILE A 268 -1.19 8.84 -21.06
C ILE A 268 0.10 9.58 -20.65
N ALA A 269 0.76 9.06 -19.65
CA ALA A 269 1.91 9.65 -19.01
C ALA A 269 2.73 8.59 -18.25
N THR A 270 4.00 8.83 -18.09
CA THR A 270 4.85 8.09 -17.14
C THR A 270 4.66 8.63 -15.74
N LYS A 271 4.93 7.84 -14.70
CA LYS A 271 4.75 8.25 -13.30
C LYS A 271 5.99 7.99 -12.48
N LEU A 272 6.40 8.98 -11.70
CA LEU A 272 7.51 8.89 -10.76
C LEU A 272 7.06 9.28 -9.35
N GLY A 273 7.59 8.60 -8.33
CA GLY A 273 7.47 8.96 -6.93
C GLY A 273 8.75 8.68 -6.16
N GLN A 274 8.92 9.36 -5.03
CA GLN A 274 9.93 9.02 -4.04
C GLN A 274 9.25 8.22 -2.93
N HIS A 275 9.88 7.12 -2.52
CA HIS A 275 9.40 6.32 -1.40
C HIS A 275 9.95 6.90 -0.10
N MET A 276 9.05 7.34 0.79
CA MET A 276 9.35 8.03 2.03
C MET A 276 9.97 9.44 1.84
N GLY A 277 10.16 10.14 2.94
CA GLY A 277 10.75 11.49 2.94
C GLY A 277 9.74 12.61 2.73
N GLY A 278 8.45 12.34 2.84
CA GLY A 278 7.41 13.35 2.94
C GLY A 278 7.45 14.08 4.29
N GLU A 279 6.92 15.30 4.33
CA GLU A 279 6.78 16.04 5.58
C GLU A 279 5.75 15.39 6.51
N GLU A 280 5.97 15.48 7.82
CA GLU A 280 4.96 15.10 8.80
C GLU A 280 3.74 16.03 8.72
N THR A 281 2.56 15.43 8.77
CA THR A 281 1.28 16.14 8.68
C THR A 281 0.21 15.40 9.48
N THR A 282 -1.02 15.83 9.36
CA THR A 282 -2.19 15.07 9.79
C THR A 282 -3.14 14.84 8.62
N ALA A 283 -4.07 13.93 8.75
CA ALA A 283 -5.09 13.70 7.74
C ALA A 283 -5.93 14.95 7.43
N ASP A 284 -6.13 15.80 8.45
CA ASP A 284 -7.02 16.97 8.36
C ASP A 284 -6.27 18.25 7.92
N THR A 285 -4.96 18.34 8.16
CA THR A 285 -4.15 19.56 7.89
C THR A 285 -3.25 19.43 6.66
N ARG A 286 -3.20 18.25 6.04
CA ARG A 286 -2.34 18.03 4.88
C ARG A 286 -2.65 18.99 3.73
N SER A 287 -1.62 19.53 3.09
CA SER A 287 -1.76 20.27 1.83
C SER A 287 -1.96 19.30 0.65
N PHE A 288 -2.80 19.70 -0.32
CA PHE A 288 -2.93 19.04 -1.61
C PHE A 288 -2.00 19.64 -2.66
N GLU A 289 -1.33 20.75 -2.33
CA GLU A 289 -0.38 21.39 -3.22
C GLU A 289 0.92 20.56 -3.31
N PRO A 290 1.47 20.39 -4.50
CA PRO A 290 2.75 19.72 -4.69
C PRO A 290 3.90 20.46 -3.98
N ASP A 291 4.81 19.68 -3.39
CA ASP A 291 6.05 20.20 -2.81
C ASP A 291 7.04 20.58 -3.94
N PRO A 292 7.44 21.84 -4.06
CA PRO A 292 8.32 22.30 -5.11
C PRO A 292 9.74 21.68 -5.02
N VAL A 293 10.24 21.42 -3.81
CA VAL A 293 11.56 20.80 -3.61
C VAL A 293 11.56 19.35 -4.12
N ARG A 294 10.48 18.63 -3.89
CA ARG A 294 10.33 17.26 -4.42
C ARG A 294 10.16 17.26 -5.94
N ARG A 295 9.45 18.25 -6.50
CA ARG A 295 9.33 18.40 -7.96
C ARG A 295 10.67 18.61 -8.62
N GLU A 296 11.52 19.49 -8.09
CA GLU A 296 12.88 19.72 -8.56
C GLU A 296 13.71 18.42 -8.48
N ARG A 297 13.69 17.74 -7.33
CA ARG A 297 14.39 16.47 -7.14
C ARG A 297 13.95 15.38 -8.13
N TYR A 298 12.67 15.35 -8.48
CA TYR A 298 12.15 14.40 -9.48
C TYR A 298 12.63 14.74 -10.88
N ALA A 299 12.65 16.04 -11.23
CA ALA A 299 13.19 16.51 -12.51
C ALA A 299 14.67 16.16 -12.63
N ASP A 300 15.48 16.42 -11.60
CA ASP A 300 16.90 16.08 -11.57
C ASP A 300 17.15 14.56 -11.75
N PHE A 301 16.34 13.73 -11.09
CA PHE A 301 16.43 12.29 -11.25
C PHE A 301 16.11 11.84 -12.67
N VAL A 302 15.02 12.37 -13.24
CA VAL A 302 14.60 12.06 -14.62
C VAL A 302 15.66 12.51 -15.62
N ASP A 303 16.17 13.73 -15.52
CA ASP A 303 17.17 14.27 -16.43
C ASP A 303 18.49 13.49 -16.37
N THR A 304 18.85 12.99 -15.17
CA THR A 304 20.06 12.22 -14.95
C THR A 304 19.95 10.78 -15.43
N HIS A 305 18.87 10.07 -15.03
CA HIS A 305 18.79 8.61 -15.15
C HIS A 305 17.76 8.12 -16.18
N LEU A 306 16.79 8.94 -16.56
CA LEU A 306 15.68 8.57 -17.44
C LEU A 306 15.25 9.72 -18.37
N PRO A 307 16.16 10.32 -19.15
CA PRO A 307 15.92 11.60 -19.85
C PRO A 307 14.77 11.56 -20.86
N ARG A 308 14.35 10.38 -21.34
CA ARG A 308 13.21 10.19 -22.25
C ARG A 308 11.89 9.89 -21.54
N PHE A 309 11.95 9.56 -20.26
CA PHE A 309 10.80 9.29 -19.40
C PHE A 309 10.03 10.57 -19.09
N GLY A 310 10.76 11.68 -18.94
CA GLY A 310 10.22 13.00 -18.65
C GLY A 310 9.57 13.68 -19.84
N GLY A 311 9.03 14.83 -19.55
CA GLY A 311 8.34 15.75 -20.44
C GLY A 311 7.68 16.83 -19.60
N PRO A 312 6.79 17.65 -20.15
CA PRO A 312 5.97 18.56 -19.35
C PRO A 312 5.23 17.79 -18.28
N GLU A 313 5.23 18.34 -17.05
CA GLU A 313 4.42 17.80 -15.97
C GLU A 313 2.94 17.84 -16.37
N LEU A 314 2.27 16.69 -16.34
CA LEU A 314 0.84 16.63 -16.54
C LEU A 314 0.14 17.10 -15.27
N TYR A 315 0.52 16.56 -14.12
CA TYR A 315 0.15 16.97 -12.78
C TYR A 315 0.97 16.22 -11.71
N SER A 316 0.96 16.78 -10.49
CA SER A 316 1.41 16.07 -9.30
C SER A 316 0.25 15.84 -8.35
N LYS A 317 0.28 14.72 -7.64
CA LYS A 317 -0.71 14.38 -6.60
C LYS A 317 -0.01 14.11 -5.28
N THR A 318 -0.62 14.55 -4.18
CA THR A 318 -0.19 14.17 -2.84
C THR A 318 -1.03 13.01 -2.31
N CYS A 319 -0.42 12.15 -1.51
CA CYS A 319 -1.08 11.07 -0.77
C CYS A 319 -0.55 11.01 0.66
N LEU A 320 -1.12 10.15 1.48
CA LEU A 320 -0.70 9.96 2.85
C LEU A 320 -0.06 8.58 3.03
N TYR A 321 1.06 8.55 3.77
CA TYR A 321 1.57 7.33 4.39
C TYR A 321 1.36 7.44 5.89
N THR A 322 0.76 6.43 6.48
CA THR A 322 0.56 6.35 7.93
C THR A 322 1.47 5.25 8.47
N VAL A 323 2.54 5.66 9.11
CA VAL A 323 3.70 4.80 9.33
C VAL A 323 3.94 4.58 10.81
N PRO A 324 3.95 3.32 11.30
CA PRO A 324 4.49 2.96 12.61
C PRO A 324 6.01 3.19 12.68
N PRO A 325 6.62 3.25 13.88
CA PRO A 325 8.06 3.51 14.05
C PRO A 325 8.98 2.55 13.31
N ASP A 326 8.59 1.28 13.16
CA ASP A 326 9.32 0.22 12.45
C ASP A 326 8.97 0.11 10.96
N GLN A 327 8.01 0.89 10.48
CA GLN A 327 7.47 0.87 9.10
C GLN A 327 6.77 -0.45 8.72
N ASP A 328 6.43 -1.30 9.68
CA ASP A 328 5.71 -2.54 9.44
C ASP A 328 4.20 -2.36 9.58
N PHE A 329 3.43 -3.27 8.97
CA PHE A 329 1.97 -3.24 9.07
C PHE A 329 1.47 -3.37 10.51
N ILE A 330 0.21 -3.04 10.73
CA ILE A 330 -0.55 -3.48 11.90
C ILE A 330 -1.72 -4.29 11.36
N LEU A 331 -1.78 -5.57 11.71
CA LEU A 331 -2.85 -6.50 11.34
C LEU A 331 -3.15 -7.35 12.57
N ASP A 332 -4.01 -6.84 13.47
CA ASP A 332 -4.26 -7.50 14.76
C ASP A 332 -5.57 -7.03 15.38
N THR A 333 -5.94 -7.64 16.50
CA THR A 333 -7.03 -7.21 17.38
C THR A 333 -6.48 -6.35 18.51
N LEU A 334 -7.33 -5.45 19.06
CA LEU A 334 -6.94 -4.73 20.28
C LEU A 334 -6.87 -5.70 21.47
N PRO A 335 -5.78 -5.72 22.29
CA PRO A 335 -5.62 -6.66 23.39
C PRO A 335 -6.76 -6.61 24.43
N GLU A 336 -7.22 -5.40 24.78
CA GLU A 336 -8.30 -5.22 25.76
C GLU A 336 -9.70 -5.34 25.12
N HIS A 337 -9.79 -5.30 23.79
CA HIS A 337 -11.03 -5.30 23.05
C HIS A 337 -10.90 -6.15 21.78
N PRO A 338 -10.80 -7.49 21.89
CA PRO A 338 -10.53 -8.38 20.76
C PRO A 338 -11.62 -8.38 19.68
N GLN A 339 -12.79 -7.82 19.98
CA GLN A 339 -13.84 -7.57 18.97
C GLN A 339 -13.52 -6.41 18.03
N ILE A 340 -12.41 -5.67 18.23
CA ILE A 340 -11.95 -4.56 17.39
C ILE A 340 -10.66 -4.99 16.69
N VAL A 341 -10.74 -5.22 15.38
CA VAL A 341 -9.60 -5.50 14.51
C VAL A 341 -9.04 -4.18 13.97
N VAL A 342 -7.72 -4.02 13.98
CA VAL A 342 -7.03 -2.83 13.50
C VAL A 342 -6.14 -3.17 12.33
N ALA A 343 -6.26 -2.40 11.24
CA ALA A 343 -5.43 -2.54 10.07
C ALA A 343 -4.73 -1.21 9.70
N ASN A 344 -3.40 -1.26 9.57
CA ASN A 344 -2.59 -0.17 9.02
C ASN A 344 -1.56 -0.74 8.03
N GLY A 345 -1.44 -0.11 6.88
CA GLY A 345 -0.63 -0.60 5.76
C GLY A 345 0.74 0.06 5.60
N ALA A 346 1.17 0.92 6.55
CA ALA A 346 2.47 1.57 6.58
C ALA A 346 2.91 2.21 5.24
N GLY A 347 1.95 2.70 4.43
CA GLY A 347 2.19 3.29 3.11
C GLY A 347 2.58 2.29 2.01
N GLN A 348 2.65 0.98 2.27
CA GLN A 348 3.14 0.00 1.28
C GLN A 348 2.25 -1.25 1.10
N ALA A 349 1.13 -1.38 1.80
CA ALA A 349 0.35 -2.61 1.84
C ALA A 349 -0.52 -2.88 0.59
N PHE A 350 -0.74 -1.92 -0.31
CA PHE A 350 -1.74 -2.09 -1.37
C PHE A 350 -1.51 -3.34 -2.24
N LYS A 351 -0.26 -3.69 -2.53
CA LYS A 351 0.10 -4.91 -3.28
C LYS A 351 -0.39 -6.20 -2.59
N PHE A 352 -0.60 -6.17 -1.29
CA PHE A 352 -1.12 -7.27 -0.47
C PHE A 352 -2.61 -7.14 -0.15
N ALA A 353 -3.31 -6.10 -0.62
CA ALA A 353 -4.64 -5.75 -0.13
C ALA A 353 -5.67 -6.89 -0.26
N ALA A 354 -5.66 -7.63 -1.37
CA ALA A 354 -6.56 -8.77 -1.55
C ALA A 354 -6.32 -9.88 -0.51
N LEU A 355 -5.05 -10.20 -0.22
CA LEU A 355 -4.66 -11.16 0.82
C LEU A 355 -4.99 -10.63 2.23
N ILE A 356 -4.61 -9.37 2.51
CA ILE A 356 -4.89 -8.73 3.81
C ILE A 356 -6.39 -8.73 4.09
N GLY A 357 -7.22 -8.53 3.07
CA GLY A 357 -8.67 -8.65 3.21
C GLY A 357 -9.11 -10.00 3.78
N SER A 358 -8.50 -11.11 3.34
CA SER A 358 -8.75 -12.44 3.88
C SER A 358 -8.23 -12.59 5.31
N LEU A 359 -6.99 -12.12 5.58
CA LEU A 359 -6.39 -12.19 6.93
C LEU A 359 -7.19 -11.40 7.97
N LEU A 360 -7.68 -10.20 7.62
CA LEU A 360 -8.53 -9.41 8.50
C LEU A 360 -9.92 -10.03 8.67
N THR A 361 -10.40 -10.75 7.67
CA THR A 361 -11.64 -11.55 7.79
C THR A 361 -11.45 -12.70 8.76
N ASP A 362 -10.32 -13.42 8.70
CA ASP A 362 -10.00 -14.47 9.67
C ASP A 362 -10.00 -13.91 11.10
N LEU A 363 -9.29 -12.79 11.34
CA LEU A 363 -9.29 -12.12 12.65
C LEU A 363 -10.70 -11.69 13.10
N ALA A 364 -11.49 -11.08 12.20
CA ALA A 364 -12.85 -10.64 12.52
C ALA A 364 -13.82 -11.79 12.81
N LEU A 365 -13.52 -12.99 12.32
CA LEU A 365 -14.30 -14.21 12.56
C LEU A 365 -13.67 -15.14 13.62
N GLU A 366 -12.66 -14.64 14.36
CA GLU A 366 -11.95 -15.38 15.44
C GLU A 366 -11.32 -16.67 14.94
N ARG A 367 -10.76 -16.63 13.72
CA ARG A 367 -10.03 -17.74 13.12
C ARG A 367 -8.53 -17.47 13.17
N GLU A 368 -7.74 -18.55 13.16
CA GLU A 368 -6.31 -18.48 12.89
C GLU A 368 -6.11 -17.89 11.48
N PRO A 369 -5.30 -16.83 11.33
CA PRO A 369 -4.99 -16.28 10.02
C PRO A 369 -4.37 -17.32 9.10
N SER A 370 -4.81 -17.38 7.86
CA SER A 370 -4.36 -18.35 6.86
C SER A 370 -2.87 -18.26 6.50
N HIS A 371 -2.21 -17.16 6.88
CA HIS A 371 -0.77 -16.93 6.70
C HIS A 371 -0.18 -16.22 7.92
N PRO A 372 1.13 -16.36 8.19
CA PRO A 372 1.78 -15.76 9.36
C PRO A 372 1.68 -14.24 9.37
N ILE A 373 1.16 -13.66 10.44
CA ILE A 373 1.06 -12.21 10.65
C ILE A 373 1.63 -11.75 12.01
N ASP A 374 2.29 -12.65 12.75
CA ASP A 374 2.85 -12.34 14.09
C ASP A 374 3.78 -11.13 14.10
N ALA A 375 4.52 -10.90 12.99
CA ALA A 375 5.36 -9.72 12.85
C ALA A 375 4.57 -8.39 12.81
N PHE A 376 3.26 -8.45 12.60
CA PHE A 376 2.37 -7.29 12.48
C PHE A 376 1.46 -7.11 13.71
N ALA A 377 1.77 -7.80 14.81
CA ALA A 377 1.04 -7.71 16.06
C ALA A 377 1.05 -6.27 16.63
N ILE A 378 -0.06 -5.89 17.27
CA ILE A 378 -0.26 -4.53 17.80
C ILE A 378 0.48 -4.30 19.11
N ASP A 379 0.87 -5.36 19.81
CA ASP A 379 1.59 -5.33 21.09
C ASP A 379 3.13 -5.43 20.94
N ARG A 380 3.65 -5.46 19.70
CA ARG A 380 5.09 -5.52 19.43
C ARG A 380 5.85 -4.29 19.94
N PRO A 381 7.16 -4.39 20.26
CA PRO A 381 7.94 -3.32 20.89
C PRO A 381 7.87 -1.97 20.15
N ALA A 382 7.84 -1.97 18.83
CA ALA A 382 7.72 -0.73 18.04
C ALA A 382 6.47 0.09 18.34
N LEU A 383 5.40 -0.54 18.85
CA LEU A 383 4.13 0.12 19.15
C LEU A 383 3.91 0.35 20.64
N THR A 384 4.63 -0.35 21.52
CA THR A 384 4.44 -0.33 22.97
C THR A 384 5.58 0.32 23.74
N ASP A 385 6.81 0.31 23.19
CA ASP A 385 7.97 0.95 23.82
C ASP A 385 8.11 2.41 23.32
N PRO A 386 7.88 3.43 24.20
CA PRO A 386 8.01 4.83 23.80
C PRO A 386 9.45 5.24 23.44
N THR A 387 10.45 4.41 23.75
CA THR A 387 11.87 4.65 23.42
C THR A 387 12.29 3.99 22.12
N PHE A 388 11.40 3.27 21.45
CA PHE A 388 11.70 2.60 20.18
C PHE A 388 12.14 3.63 19.12
N PRO A 389 13.28 3.43 18.44
CA PRO A 389 13.80 4.38 17.48
C PRO A 389 12.89 4.49 16.27
N ARG A 390 12.52 5.71 15.88
CA ARG A 390 11.81 5.95 14.63
C ARG A 390 12.80 5.89 13.49
N SER A 391 12.65 4.94 12.61
CA SER A 391 13.51 4.76 11.44
C SER A 391 12.82 5.20 10.15
N PHE A 392 12.57 6.50 9.99
CA PHE A 392 12.15 7.03 8.68
C PHE A 392 13.40 7.26 7.83
N HIS A 393 14.04 6.18 7.38
CA HIS A 393 15.21 6.31 6.51
C HIS A 393 14.76 6.75 5.12
N VAL A 394 15.16 7.96 4.78
CA VAL A 394 15.09 8.55 3.45
C VAL A 394 16.19 7.96 2.59
#